data_603d5afd9e5e2df7215a0b6cadd4f549
#
_entry.id   603d5afd9e5e2df7215a0b6cadd4f549
#
_cell.length_a   1.000
_cell.length_b   1.000
_cell.length_c   1.000
_cell.angle_alpha   90.00
_cell.angle_beta   90.00
_cell.angle_gamma   90.00
#
_symmetry.space_group_name_H-M   'P 1'
#
loop_
_entity.id
_entity.type
_entity.pdbx_description
1 polymer ?
#
loop_
_entity_poly.entity_id
_entity_poly.type
_entity_poly.pdbx_seq_one_letter_code
_entity_poly.pdbx_strand_id
1 'polypeptide(L)'
;YLDVKYQIEILNLIKEINKKYQMTIIMVHHDINQAINYSDEIIAMKDGKILFQGVPEEVITSASLKSLYDYDLSVIDYNHQKIVLNYQ
;
A
#
# COMPACT_ATOMS: atom_id res chain seq x y z
N TYR A 1 11.55 -2.92 16.81
CA TYR A 1 10.31 -3.35 16.33
C TYR A 1 9.14 -2.71 17.04
N LEU A 2 8.23 -2.16 16.27
CA LEU A 2 6.96 -1.65 16.80
C LEU A 2 5.93 -2.75 16.73
N ASP A 3 5.11 -2.91 17.75
CA ASP A 3 4.03 -3.85 17.68
C ASP A 3 2.91 -3.31 16.76
N VAL A 4 1.98 -4.18 16.41
CA VAL A 4 0.92 -3.86 15.44
C VAL A 4 0.07 -2.70 15.92
N LYS A 5 -0.21 -2.62 17.22
CA LYS A 5 -1.02 -1.55 17.78
C LYS A 5 -0.40 -0.18 17.55
N TYR A 6 0.89 -0.05 17.84
CA TYR A 6 1.61 1.21 17.63
C TYR A 6 1.67 1.59 16.17
N GLN A 7 1.91 0.62 15.29
CA GLN A 7 1.94 0.88 13.85
C GLN A 7 0.62 1.46 13.37
N ILE A 8 -0.48 0.86 13.78
CA ILE A 8 -1.81 1.30 13.39
C ILE A 8 -2.11 2.68 13.96
N GLU A 9 -1.77 2.93 15.22
CA GLU A 9 -2.00 4.24 15.84
C GLU A 9 -1.24 5.34 15.13
N ILE A 10 0.02 5.08 14.77
CA ILE A 10 0.84 6.04 14.04
C ILE A 10 0.27 6.31 12.65
N LEU A 11 -0.13 5.27 11.94
CA LEU A 11 -0.71 5.44 10.60
C LEU A 11 -2.02 6.21 10.64
N ASN A 12 -2.86 5.94 11.64
CA ASN A 12 -4.10 6.69 11.81
C ASN A 12 -3.84 8.15 12.13
N LEU A 13 -2.83 8.45 12.96
CA LEU A 13 -2.44 9.81 13.27
C LEU A 13 -1.97 10.56 12.03
N ILE A 14 -1.16 9.91 11.22
CA ILE A 14 -0.68 10.49 9.97
C ILE A 14 -1.85 10.81 9.05
N LYS A 15 -2.82 9.91 8.97
CA LYS A 15 -4.01 10.11 8.15
C LYS A 15 -4.84 11.30 8.64
N GLU A 16 -4.98 11.46 9.95
CA GLU A 16 -5.65 12.62 10.54
C GLU A 16 -4.94 13.92 10.22
N ILE A 17 -3.62 13.95 10.33
CA ILE A 17 -2.81 15.12 10.01
C ILE A 17 -2.97 15.49 8.53
N ASN A 18 -2.93 14.50 7.66
CA ASN A 18 -3.13 14.70 6.22
C ASN A 18 -4.47 15.37 5.95
N LYS A 19 -5.54 14.87 6.57
CA LYS A 19 -6.87 15.45 6.38
C LYS A 19 -7.00 16.84 6.98
N LYS A 20 -6.55 17.00 8.22
CA LYS A 20 -6.75 18.24 8.96
C LYS A 20 -5.99 19.42 8.35
N TYR A 21 -4.77 19.18 7.91
CA TYR A 21 -3.90 20.24 7.38
C TYR A 21 -3.77 20.19 5.86
N GLN A 22 -4.42 19.25 5.20
CA GLN A 22 -4.33 19.06 3.76
C GLN A 22 -2.89 18.94 3.28
N MET A 23 -2.07 18.25 4.07
CA MET A 23 -0.66 18.06 3.76
C MET A 23 -0.47 16.85 2.87
N THR A 24 0.43 16.97 1.91
CA THR A 24 0.89 15.82 1.15
C THR A 24 1.92 15.07 1.97
N ILE A 25 1.70 13.80 2.23
CA ILE A 25 2.60 12.97 3.02
C ILE A 25 3.05 11.80 2.17
N ILE A 26 4.37 11.63 2.08
CA ILE A 26 4.97 10.51 1.33
C ILE A 26 5.59 9.56 2.34
N MET A 27 5.23 8.29 2.24
CA MET A 27 5.71 7.26 3.15
C MET A 27 6.26 6.07 2.36
N VAL A 28 7.29 5.45 2.90
CA VAL A 28 7.80 4.19 2.37
C VAL A 28 7.19 3.05 3.19
N HIS A 29 6.55 2.12 2.51
CA HIS A 29 5.95 0.95 3.14
C HIS A 29 6.62 -0.33 2.63
N HIS A 30 6.86 -1.25 3.54
CA HIS A 30 7.34 -2.59 3.19
C HIS A 30 6.19 -3.60 3.17
N ASP A 31 5.07 -3.26 3.77
CA ASP A 31 3.86 -4.09 3.78
C ASP A 31 2.87 -3.53 2.76
N ILE A 32 2.59 -4.31 1.72
CA ILE A 32 1.71 -3.86 0.64
C ILE A 32 0.28 -3.59 1.12
N ASN A 33 -0.21 -4.36 2.07
CA ASN A 33 -1.55 -4.17 2.59
C ASN A 33 -1.65 -2.87 3.39
N GLN A 34 -0.62 -2.48 4.13
CA GLN A 34 -0.59 -1.18 4.79
C GLN A 34 -0.55 -0.06 3.75
N ALA A 35 0.25 -0.20 2.71
CA ALA A 35 0.30 0.80 1.65
C ALA A 35 -1.08 0.99 1.01
N ILE A 36 -1.77 -0.09 0.71
CA ILE A 36 -3.12 -0.03 0.14
C ILE A 36 -4.09 0.66 1.08
N ASN A 37 -4.02 0.31 2.36
CA ASN A 37 -4.99 0.75 3.36
C ASN A 37 -4.86 2.22 3.73
N TYR A 38 -3.65 2.74 3.73
CA TYR A 38 -3.37 4.07 4.26
C TYR A 38 -2.89 5.07 3.20
N SER A 39 -2.90 4.71 1.94
CA SER A 39 -2.45 5.59 0.86
C SER A 39 -3.58 5.93 -0.09
N ASP A 40 -3.60 7.17 -0.53
CA ASP A 40 -4.51 7.60 -1.60
C ASP A 40 -3.94 7.21 -2.95
N GLU A 41 -2.62 7.21 -3.06
CA GLU A 41 -1.92 6.86 -4.29
C GLU A 41 -0.67 6.08 -3.95
N ILE A 42 -0.36 5.08 -4.75
CA ILE A 42 0.80 4.22 -4.56
C ILE A 42 1.78 4.41 -5.69
N ILE A 43 3.05 4.51 -5.33
CA ILE A 43 4.15 4.52 -6.28
C ILE A 43 4.98 3.28 -5.98
N ALA A 44 5.04 2.34 -6.92
CA ALA A 44 5.83 1.13 -6.77
C ALA A 44 7.14 1.28 -7.53
N MET A 45 8.24 1.03 -6.85
CA MET A 45 9.56 1.17 -7.43
C MET A 45 10.26 -0.17 -7.46
N LYS A 46 10.99 -0.40 -8.55
CA LYS A 46 11.80 -1.60 -8.73
C LYS A 46 13.04 -1.24 -9.52
N ASP A 47 14.19 -1.70 -9.05
CA ASP A 47 15.48 -1.45 -9.74
C ASP A 47 15.73 0.03 -10.04
N GLY A 48 15.36 0.88 -9.07
CA GLY A 48 15.56 2.32 -9.19
C GLY A 48 14.61 3.05 -10.12
N LYS A 49 13.57 2.38 -10.59
CA LYS A 49 12.60 2.96 -11.52
C LYS A 49 11.18 2.81 -11.01
N ILE A 50 10.30 3.70 -11.44
CA ILE A 50 8.88 3.57 -11.15
C ILE A 50 8.30 2.49 -12.04
N LEU A 51 7.77 1.44 -11.42
CA LEU A 51 7.14 0.35 -12.13
C LEU A 51 5.68 0.64 -12.43
N PHE A 52 4.96 1.17 -11.44
CA PHE A 52 3.59 1.65 -11.64
C PHE A 52 3.26 2.72 -10.60
N GLN A 53 2.24 3.49 -10.89
CA GLN A 53 1.78 4.58 -10.04
C GLN A 53 0.31 4.81 -10.26
N GLY A 54 -0.43 5.02 -9.18
CA GLY A 54 -1.85 5.34 -9.26
C GLY A 54 -2.60 4.97 -8.00
N VAL A 55 -3.93 5.05 -8.07
CA VAL A 55 -4.76 4.66 -6.94
C VAL A 55 -4.73 3.15 -6.77
N PRO A 56 -4.78 2.66 -5.52
CA PRO A 56 -4.66 1.22 -5.28
C PRO A 56 -5.66 0.38 -6.06
N GLU A 57 -6.89 0.84 -6.17
CA GLU A 57 -7.95 0.11 -6.85
C GLU A 57 -7.64 -0.18 -8.31
N GLU A 58 -6.90 0.72 -8.95
CA GLU A 58 -6.52 0.57 -10.35
C GLU A 58 -5.21 -0.16 -10.55
N VAL A 59 -4.23 0.11 -9.69
CA VAL A 59 -2.86 -0.38 -9.93
C VAL A 59 -2.52 -1.69 -9.23
N ILE A 60 -3.27 -2.07 -8.20
CA ILE A 60 -3.01 -3.32 -7.48
C ILE A 60 -3.75 -4.46 -8.16
N THR A 61 -3.03 -5.22 -8.96
CA THR A 61 -3.53 -6.39 -9.68
C THR A 61 -2.55 -7.54 -9.50
N SER A 62 -3.00 -8.76 -9.80
CA SER A 62 -2.10 -9.91 -9.76
C SER A 62 -0.91 -9.71 -10.71
N ALA A 63 -1.17 -9.14 -11.89
CA ALA A 63 -0.12 -8.90 -12.87
C ALA A 63 0.89 -7.86 -12.40
N SER A 64 0.43 -6.74 -11.82
CA SER A 64 1.35 -5.71 -11.34
C SER A 64 2.20 -6.21 -10.17
N LEU A 65 1.63 -7.00 -9.28
CA LEU A 65 2.37 -7.55 -8.15
C LEU A 65 3.35 -8.62 -8.59
N LYS A 66 3.02 -9.41 -9.61
CA LYS A 66 3.96 -10.36 -10.20
C LYS A 66 5.19 -9.62 -10.75
N SER A 67 4.96 -8.51 -11.41
CA SER A 67 6.05 -7.68 -11.93
C SER A 67 6.89 -7.08 -10.82
N LEU A 68 6.25 -6.67 -9.72
CA LEU A 68 6.94 -6.01 -8.60
C LEU A 68 7.75 -6.98 -7.75
N TYR A 69 7.15 -8.12 -7.39
CA TYR A 69 7.75 -9.05 -6.44
C TYR A 69 8.34 -10.30 -7.07
N ASP A 70 8.16 -10.50 -8.37
CA ASP A 70 8.57 -11.72 -9.07
C ASP A 70 7.94 -12.98 -8.47
N TYR A 71 6.72 -12.84 -7.97
CA TYR A 71 6.01 -13.89 -7.26
C TYR A 71 4.52 -13.74 -7.49
N ASP A 72 3.84 -14.88 -7.62
CA ASP A 72 2.38 -14.88 -7.84
C ASP A 72 1.66 -14.65 -6.52
N LEU A 73 1.02 -13.50 -6.39
CA LEU A 73 0.20 -13.15 -5.24
C LEU A 73 -1.24 -13.00 -5.69
N SER A 74 -2.15 -13.40 -4.82
CA SER A 74 -3.57 -13.22 -5.07
C SER A 74 -4.04 -11.89 -4.53
N VAL A 75 -4.93 -11.25 -5.29
CA VAL A 75 -5.56 -10.01 -4.88
C VAL A 75 -7.06 -10.27 -4.77
N ILE A 76 -7.63 -9.95 -3.62
CA ILE A 76 -9.08 -10.05 -3.43
C ILE A 76 -9.67 -8.70 -3.10
N ASP A 77 -10.96 -8.55 -3.33
CA ASP A 77 -11.72 -7.37 -2.91
C ASP A 77 -12.52 -7.72 -1.67
N TYR A 78 -12.34 -6.92 -0.63
CA TYR A 78 -13.08 -7.09 0.61
C TYR A 78 -13.53 -5.72 1.11
N ASN A 79 -14.85 -5.52 1.23
CA ASN A 79 -15.42 -4.22 1.64
C ASN A 79 -14.90 -3.07 0.78
N HIS A 80 -14.88 -3.25 -0.54
CA HIS A 80 -14.41 -2.26 -1.52
C HIS A 80 -12.93 -1.90 -1.37
N GLN A 81 -12.14 -2.83 -0.84
CA GLN A 81 -10.73 -2.64 -0.60
C GLN A 81 -9.94 -3.81 -1.13
N LYS A 82 -8.80 -3.53 -1.76
CA LYS A 82 -7.91 -4.58 -2.24
C LYS A 82 -7.13 -5.17 -1.07
N ILE A 83 -7.05 -6.49 -1.01
CA ILE A 83 -6.23 -7.20 -0.04
C ILE A 83 -5.35 -8.17 -0.80
N VAL A 84 -4.06 -8.13 -0.50
CA VAL A 84 -3.08 -9.03 -1.11
C VAL A 84 -2.85 -10.20 -0.18
N LEU A 85 -3.01 -11.40 -0.72
CA LEU A 85 -2.80 -12.64 0.01
C LEU A 85 -1.50 -13.27 -0.43
N ASN A 86 -0.72 -13.68 0.54
CA ASN A 86 0.56 -14.33 0.31
C ASN A 86 0.40 -15.84 0.53
N TYR A 87 0.44 -16.60 -0.55
CA TYR A 87 0.31 -18.06 -0.49
C TYR A 87 1.68 -18.72 -0.53
N GLN A 88 1.76 -19.76 0.21
CA GLN A 88 2.94 -20.62 0.22
C GLN A 88 2.77 -21.78 -0.73
#